data_263888a823c53b4e567d33cdf74c7cde
#
_entry.id   263888a823c53b4e567d33cdf74c7cde
#
_cell.length_a   1.000
_cell.length_b   1.000
_cell.length_c   1.000
_cell.angle_alpha   90.00
_cell.angle_beta   90.00
_cell.angle_gamma   90.00
#
_symmetry.space_group_name_H-M   'P 1'
#
loop_
_entity.id
_entity.type
_entity.pdbx_description
1 polymer ?
#
loop_
_entity_poly.entity_id
_entity_poly.type
_entity_poly.pdbx_seq_one_letter_code
_entity_poly.pdbx_strand_id
1 'polypeptide(L)'
;MPNPNVEPSPKAILDSLLLNMPSVAERKMFGYAAYYVNGKLFACIYGEGVGVKVPEEVANKLLSEKHVVPFQPRGKPKMREWIQINRTRSADYQKDIDIFRTSVEFVSQLQTTKRKKK
;
A
#
# COMPACT_ATOMS: atom_id res chain seq x y z
N MET A 1 11.88 -23.33 10.45
CA MET A 1 10.55 -23.44 10.99
C MET A 1 10.17 -22.23 11.78
N PRO A 2 9.13 -21.56 11.41
CA PRO A 2 8.80 -20.37 12.17
C PRO A 2 8.33 -20.69 13.57
N ASN A 3 8.67 -19.82 14.48
CA ASN A 3 8.24 -19.94 15.85
C ASN A 3 6.77 -19.50 15.90
N PRO A 4 5.87 -20.34 16.43
CA PRO A 4 4.45 -19.99 16.43
C PRO A 4 4.12 -18.76 17.26
N ASN A 5 5.02 -18.35 18.12
CA ASN A 5 4.79 -17.16 18.92
C ASN A 5 5.33 -15.89 18.28
N VAL A 6 5.92 -16.01 17.10
CA VAL A 6 6.47 -14.86 16.40
C VAL A 6 5.57 -14.52 15.23
N GLU A 7 5.09 -13.29 15.19
CA GLU A 7 4.26 -12.86 14.07
C GLU A 7 5.07 -12.72 12.81
N PRO A 8 4.50 -13.02 11.65
CA PRO A 8 5.16 -12.74 10.39
C PRO A 8 5.42 -11.25 10.25
N SER A 9 6.43 -10.89 9.50
CA SER A 9 6.69 -9.48 9.25
C SER A 9 5.57 -8.89 8.39
N PRO A 10 5.37 -7.57 8.41
CA PRO A 10 4.41 -6.96 7.50
C PRO A 10 4.70 -7.31 6.04
N LYS A 11 5.97 -7.41 5.67
CA LYS A 11 6.32 -7.78 4.30
C LYS A 11 5.82 -9.18 3.96
N ALA A 12 5.94 -10.13 4.87
CA ALA A 12 5.48 -11.50 4.62
C ALA A 12 3.97 -11.52 4.41
N ILE A 13 3.24 -10.77 5.21
CA ILE A 13 1.79 -10.70 5.06
C ILE A 13 1.43 -10.05 3.72
N LEU A 14 2.07 -8.94 3.40
CA LEU A 14 1.75 -8.25 2.15
C LEU A 14 2.14 -9.08 0.94
N ASP A 15 3.27 -9.78 1.00
CA ASP A 15 3.64 -10.66 -0.10
C ASP A 15 2.55 -11.70 -0.35
N SER A 16 2.02 -12.28 0.73
CA SER A 16 1.00 -13.32 0.58
C SER A 16 -0.32 -12.77 0.04
N LEU A 17 -0.61 -11.51 0.34
CA LEU A 17 -1.86 -10.91 -0.12
C LEU A 17 -1.74 -10.30 -1.52
N LEU A 18 -0.62 -9.63 -1.77
CA LEU A 18 -0.53 -8.80 -2.96
C LEU A 18 0.11 -9.51 -4.15
N LEU A 19 1.07 -10.38 -3.91
CA LEU A 19 1.76 -11.02 -5.03
C LEU A 19 0.92 -12.08 -5.72
N ASN A 20 -0.23 -12.42 -5.12
CA ASN A 20 -1.17 -13.32 -5.77
C ASN A 20 -2.11 -12.56 -6.72
N MET A 21 -2.08 -11.25 -6.68
CA MET A 21 -2.95 -10.46 -7.57
C MET A 21 -2.31 -10.33 -8.94
N PRO A 22 -3.13 -10.34 -10.01
CA PRO A 22 -2.57 -10.25 -11.36
C PRO A 22 -1.80 -8.95 -11.57
N SER A 23 -0.70 -9.07 -12.29
CA SER A 23 0.12 -7.92 -12.69
C SER A 23 0.81 -7.19 -11.55
N VAL A 24 0.80 -7.75 -10.35
CA VAL A 24 1.47 -7.14 -9.20
C VAL A 24 2.87 -7.72 -9.07
N ALA A 25 3.84 -6.85 -8.84
CA ALA A 25 5.22 -7.25 -8.63
C ALA A 25 5.81 -6.46 -7.48
N GLU A 26 6.76 -7.05 -6.80
CA GLU A 26 7.45 -6.39 -5.71
C GLU A 26 8.79 -5.88 -6.18
N ARG A 27 9.16 -4.70 -5.74
CA ARG A 27 10.48 -4.13 -6.00
C ARG A 27 10.93 -3.37 -4.77
N LYS A 28 12.14 -2.90 -4.77
CA LYS A 28 12.61 -2.04 -3.70
C LYS A 28 12.66 -0.60 -4.18
N MET A 29 12.24 0.31 -3.32
CA MET A 29 12.29 1.73 -3.61
C MET A 29 12.94 2.39 -2.41
N PHE A 30 14.12 2.95 -2.59
CA PHE A 30 14.87 3.59 -1.51
C PHE A 30 15.06 2.67 -0.30
N GLY A 31 15.26 1.36 -0.58
CA GLY A 31 15.46 0.41 0.50
C GLY A 31 14.20 -0.17 1.10
N TYR A 32 13.04 0.31 0.70
CA TYR A 32 11.77 -0.19 1.21
C TYR A 32 11.14 -1.16 0.22
N ALA A 33 10.42 -2.16 0.74
CA ALA A 33 9.65 -3.03 -0.13
C ALA A 33 8.51 -2.22 -0.72
N ALA A 34 8.32 -2.33 -2.03
CA ALA A 34 7.29 -1.58 -2.73
C ALA A 34 6.59 -2.51 -3.70
N TYR A 35 5.30 -2.23 -3.93
CA TYR A 35 4.47 -3.09 -4.78
C TYR A 35 3.93 -2.26 -5.92
N TYR A 36 4.01 -2.84 -7.11
CA TYR A 36 3.63 -2.16 -8.35
C TYR A 36 2.59 -2.99 -9.09
N VAL A 37 1.64 -2.33 -9.72
CA VAL A 37 0.70 -2.99 -10.61
C VAL A 37 0.86 -2.35 -11.97
N ASN A 38 1.13 -3.16 -12.99
CA ASN A 38 1.38 -2.67 -14.34
C ASN A 38 2.47 -1.61 -14.37
N GLY A 39 3.49 -1.79 -13.54
CA GLY A 39 4.62 -0.86 -13.49
C GLY A 39 4.38 0.41 -12.70
N LYS A 40 3.22 0.53 -12.04
CA LYS A 40 2.91 1.73 -11.26
C LYS A 40 2.86 1.41 -9.79
N LEU A 41 3.48 2.23 -8.98
CA LEU A 41 3.53 2.04 -7.53
C LEU A 41 2.14 2.19 -6.92
N PHE A 42 1.72 1.22 -6.11
CA PHE A 42 0.45 1.36 -5.42
C PHE A 42 0.55 1.13 -3.90
N ALA A 43 1.61 0.52 -3.44
CA ALA A 43 1.78 0.29 -2.00
C ALA A 43 3.25 0.14 -1.67
N CYS A 44 3.61 0.51 -0.45
CA CYS A 44 4.98 0.32 0.02
C CYS A 44 4.99 0.18 1.52
N ILE A 45 5.99 -0.53 2.03
CA ILE A 45 6.19 -0.62 3.47
C ILE A 45 7.08 0.55 3.85
N TYR A 46 6.59 1.40 4.74
CA TYR A 46 7.33 2.59 5.11
C TYR A 46 7.28 2.75 6.63
N GLY A 47 8.45 2.74 7.25
CA GLY A 47 8.53 2.83 8.70
C GLY A 47 7.76 1.69 9.34
N GLU A 48 6.83 2.01 10.19
CA GLU A 48 6.03 1.01 10.88
C GLU A 48 4.69 0.76 10.21
N GLY A 49 4.47 1.31 9.05
CA GLY A 49 3.17 1.18 8.40
C GLY A 49 3.30 0.86 6.93
N VAL A 50 2.17 0.91 6.26
CA VAL A 50 2.08 0.58 4.85
C VAL A 50 1.41 1.74 4.13
N GLY A 51 2.12 2.35 3.18
CA GLY A 51 1.53 3.37 2.34
C GLY A 51 0.74 2.72 1.22
N VAL A 52 -0.45 3.24 0.94
CA VAL A 52 -1.33 2.69 -0.08
C VAL A 52 -1.94 3.83 -0.87
N LYS A 53 -1.92 3.71 -2.18
CA LYS A 53 -2.52 4.72 -3.04
C LYS A 53 -3.97 4.35 -3.34
N VAL A 54 -4.90 5.27 -3.04
CA VAL A 54 -6.33 5.05 -3.26
C VAL A 54 -6.92 6.34 -3.80
N PRO A 55 -8.14 6.29 -4.37
CA PRO A 55 -8.78 7.54 -4.77
C PRO A 55 -8.92 8.50 -3.59
N GLU A 56 -8.88 9.78 -3.87
CA GLU A 56 -8.91 10.79 -2.81
C GLU A 56 -10.13 10.63 -1.90
N GLU A 57 -11.29 10.35 -2.48
CA GLU A 57 -12.50 10.20 -1.66
C GLU A 57 -12.41 8.98 -0.73
N VAL A 58 -11.76 7.92 -1.20
CA VAL A 58 -11.55 6.75 -0.36
C VAL A 58 -10.55 7.08 0.75
N ALA A 59 -9.49 7.81 0.40
CA ALA A 59 -8.52 8.23 1.39
C ALA A 59 -9.18 9.05 2.50
N ASN A 60 -10.05 9.98 2.12
CA ASN A 60 -10.72 10.81 3.11
C ASN A 60 -11.60 9.99 4.05
N LYS A 61 -12.26 8.97 3.52
CA LYS A 61 -13.06 8.10 4.36
C LYS A 61 -12.19 7.30 5.31
N LEU A 62 -11.10 6.76 4.81
CA LEU A 62 -10.25 5.88 5.62
C LEU A 62 -9.53 6.65 6.72
N LEU A 63 -9.30 7.94 6.53
CA LEU A 63 -8.63 8.74 7.54
C LEU A 63 -9.43 8.88 8.83
N SER A 64 -10.70 8.49 8.82
CA SER A 64 -11.48 8.48 10.05
C SER A 64 -11.20 7.24 10.90
N GLU A 65 -10.49 6.25 10.36
CA GLU A 65 -10.14 5.06 11.10
C GLU A 65 -8.91 5.32 11.96
N LYS A 66 -8.89 4.72 13.16
CA LYS A 66 -7.79 4.98 14.08
C LYS A 66 -6.44 4.54 13.58
N HIS A 67 -6.41 3.48 12.79
CA HIS A 67 -5.15 2.93 12.33
C HIS A 67 -4.70 3.50 10.98
N VAL A 68 -5.40 4.51 10.48
CA VAL A 68 -5.07 5.12 9.20
C VAL A 68 -4.69 6.56 9.43
N VAL A 69 -3.55 6.95 8.86
CA VAL A 69 -3.07 8.34 8.96
C VAL A 69 -2.67 8.80 7.56
N PRO A 70 -2.50 10.11 7.38
CA PRO A 70 -2.00 10.60 6.10
C PRO A 70 -0.60 10.05 5.83
N PHE A 71 -0.33 9.68 4.58
CA PHE A 71 0.98 9.21 4.20
C PHE A 71 1.84 10.42 3.88
N GLN A 72 2.84 10.64 4.70
CA GLN A 72 3.74 11.79 4.52
C GLN A 72 5.18 11.30 4.65
N PRO A 73 5.73 10.76 3.55
CA PRO A 73 7.12 10.34 3.60
C PRO A 73 8.01 11.52 3.95
N ARG A 74 9.11 11.22 4.55
CA ARG A 74 10.03 12.21 5.10
C ARG A 74 10.06 13.53 4.32
N GLY A 75 9.67 14.61 4.99
CA GLY A 75 9.75 15.94 4.42
C GLY A 75 8.76 16.29 3.34
N LYS A 76 7.88 15.37 3.00
CA LYS A 76 6.92 15.63 1.94
C LYS A 76 5.59 16.10 2.50
N PRO A 77 4.85 16.91 1.75
CA PRO A 77 3.51 17.26 2.19
C PRO A 77 2.58 16.07 2.12
N LYS A 78 1.44 16.20 2.79
CA LYS A 78 0.40 15.19 2.74
C LYS A 78 -0.02 14.95 1.29
N MET A 79 -0.14 13.69 0.91
CA MET A 79 -0.52 13.32 -0.43
C MET A 79 -1.98 12.87 -0.44
N ARG A 80 -2.79 13.49 -1.27
CA ARG A 80 -4.24 13.30 -1.24
C ARG A 80 -4.70 11.89 -1.58
N GLU A 81 -3.96 11.22 -2.43
CA GLU A 81 -4.34 9.87 -2.87
C GLU A 81 -3.50 8.81 -2.18
N TRP A 82 -2.97 9.11 -1.03
CA TRP A 82 -2.17 8.16 -0.28
C TRP A 82 -2.56 8.18 1.18
N ILE A 83 -2.62 7.00 1.77
CA ILE A 83 -2.82 6.85 3.21
C ILE A 83 -1.75 5.90 3.73
N GLN A 84 -1.57 5.92 5.04
CA GLN A 84 -0.67 4.98 5.69
C GLN A 84 -1.48 4.18 6.70
N ILE A 85 -1.41 2.86 6.60
CA ILE A 85 -2.10 1.97 7.49
C ILE A 85 -1.10 1.47 8.51
N ASN A 86 -1.39 1.68 9.78
CA ASN A 86 -0.51 1.26 10.87
C ASN A 86 -1.26 0.23 11.71
N ARG A 87 -0.87 -1.03 11.59
CA ARG A 87 -1.46 -2.09 12.40
C ARG A 87 -0.50 -2.50 13.49
N THR A 88 -1.03 -2.70 14.69
CA THR A 88 -0.23 -3.16 15.80
C THR A 88 0.28 -4.56 15.54
N ARG A 89 -0.54 -5.40 14.92
CA ARG A 89 -0.17 -6.76 14.59
C ARG A 89 -0.13 -6.91 13.08
N SER A 90 0.97 -7.48 12.57
CA SER A 90 1.13 -7.60 11.13
C SER A 90 0.01 -8.43 10.49
N ALA A 91 -0.48 -9.45 11.19
CA ALA A 91 -1.56 -10.28 10.64
C ALA A 91 -2.82 -9.47 10.36
N ASP A 92 -3.00 -8.35 11.04
CA ASP A 92 -4.19 -7.55 10.84
C ASP A 92 -4.24 -6.86 9.48
N TYR A 93 -3.10 -6.81 8.77
CA TYR A 93 -3.13 -6.28 7.40
C TYR A 93 -4.02 -7.13 6.49
N GLN A 94 -4.31 -8.37 6.87
CA GLN A 94 -5.24 -9.19 6.09
C GLN A 94 -6.64 -8.59 6.09
N LYS A 95 -6.98 -7.84 7.12
CA LYS A 95 -8.29 -7.19 7.20
C LYS A 95 -8.40 -6.05 6.21
N ASP A 96 -7.27 -5.59 5.68
CA ASP A 96 -7.26 -4.47 4.76
C ASP A 96 -7.24 -4.90 3.30
N ILE A 97 -7.56 -6.18 3.04
CA ILE A 97 -7.48 -6.69 1.67
C ILE A 97 -8.35 -5.89 0.70
N ASP A 98 -9.50 -5.41 1.15
CA ASP A 98 -10.36 -4.63 0.27
C ASP A 98 -9.73 -3.29 -0.08
N ILE A 99 -8.98 -2.71 0.84
CA ILE A 99 -8.26 -1.46 0.57
C ILE A 99 -7.19 -1.72 -0.49
N PHE A 100 -6.46 -2.83 -0.36
CA PHE A 100 -5.43 -3.15 -1.34
C PHE A 100 -6.03 -3.44 -2.72
N ARG A 101 -7.17 -4.13 -2.76
CA ARG A 101 -7.84 -4.38 -4.02
C ARG A 101 -8.31 -3.09 -4.67
N THR A 102 -8.86 -2.19 -3.87
CA THR A 102 -9.25 -0.88 -4.36
C THR A 102 -8.04 -0.14 -4.95
N SER A 103 -6.90 -0.24 -4.27
CA SER A 103 -5.69 0.41 -4.73
C SER A 103 -5.23 -0.16 -6.06
N VAL A 104 -5.17 -1.49 -6.16
CA VAL A 104 -4.73 -2.14 -7.39
C VAL A 104 -5.64 -1.74 -8.55
N GLU A 105 -6.95 -1.76 -8.32
CA GLU A 105 -7.89 -1.40 -9.35
C GLU A 105 -7.74 0.05 -9.76
N PHE A 106 -7.62 0.93 -8.80
CA PHE A 106 -7.48 2.36 -9.07
C PHE A 106 -6.21 2.65 -9.87
N VAL A 107 -5.08 2.13 -9.38
CA VAL A 107 -3.80 2.43 -10.00
C VAL A 107 -3.68 1.78 -11.37
N SER A 108 -4.23 0.58 -11.52
CA SER A 108 -4.14 -0.10 -12.82
C SER A 108 -4.90 0.64 -13.91
N GLN A 109 -5.87 1.47 -13.52
CA GLN A 109 -6.65 2.23 -14.49
C GLN A 109 -6.07 3.60 -14.77
N LEU A 110 -5.03 4.01 -14.04
CA LEU A 110 -4.44 5.31 -14.28
C LEU A 110 -3.69 5.32 -15.61
N GLN A 111 -3.85 6.41 -16.36
CA GLN A 111 -3.16 6.54 -17.63
C GLN A 111 -1.72 6.91 -17.38
N THR A 112 -0.85 6.27 -18.11
CA THR A 112 0.54 6.68 -18.03
C THR A 112 0.82 7.70 -19.05
N THR A 113 -0.09 7.90 -19.91
CA THR A 113 0.17 8.79 -20.88
C THR A 113 -0.21 10.06 -20.56
N LYS A 114 -0.29 10.32 -19.85
CA LYS A 114 -0.52 11.49 -19.69
C LYS A 114 0.36 12.13 -20.23
N ARG A 115 0.74 11.71 -20.66
CA ARG A 115 1.57 12.07 -21.13
C ARG A 115 1.30 12.32 -22.31
N LYS A 116 0.49 12.49 -22.80
CA LYS A 116 0.19 12.55 -23.70
C LYS A 116 -0.26 13.52 -24.15
N LYS A 117 -0.29 13.70 -23.90
CA LYS A 117 -0.51 14.42 -24.12
C LYS A 117 -0.27 15.11 -24.54
N LYS A 118 -0.39 15.12 -24.71
CA LYS A 118 -0.21 15.66 -24.91
C LYS A 118 0.04 16.11 -25.16
#